data_de9c8d601939fe99c84bbd70c1f7202a
#
_entry.id   de9c8d601939fe99c84bbd70c1f7202a
#
_cell.length_a   1.000
_cell.length_b   1.000
_cell.length_c   1.000
_cell.angle_alpha   90.00
_cell.angle_beta   90.00
_cell.angle_gamma   90.00
#
_symmetry.space_group_name_H-M   'P 1'
#
loop_
_entity.id
_entity.type
_entity.pdbx_description
1 polymer ?
#
loop_
_entity_poly.entity_id
_entity_poly.type
_entity_poly.pdbx_seq_one_letter_code
_entity_poly.pdbx_strand_id
1 'polypeptide(L)'
;MEARLVDSMPRGVNEGDAAIVQAARVSYGAGTKSVSNDRALIRYLMRHKHTTPFEMVEFKFHIKAPIYVARQWLRHRTASVNEVSARYSIVQDEFFLPVELRKQAKTRGQGGEEPFGEGDANLLAKQKASCDLAFHAYDELIKKGVSRELARAHLPQCTFTEFYWKIDLHNLLHFLQLRIDDHAQKEIRDLAKQVYDLIKPLCPMTCEAFEDFRVGSVTLSRLEVDAIKNGKSSIPGQGENQEFQEKLDALDLDLSDPPAPPPASISFFSRFRMCFSKA
;
A
#
# COMPACT_ATOMS: atom_id res chain seq x y z
N MET A 1 16.23 -2.94 -6.45
CA MET A 1 14.75 -2.85 -6.59
C MET A 1 14.41 -1.50 -7.18
N GLU A 2 13.53 -1.45 -8.15
CA GLU A 2 13.20 -0.22 -8.89
C GLU A 2 11.74 -0.25 -9.37
N ALA A 3 11.06 0.89 -9.27
CA ALA A 3 9.78 1.14 -9.91
C ALA A 3 9.94 2.32 -10.88
N ARG A 4 9.50 2.16 -12.13
CA ARG A 4 9.56 3.17 -13.16
C ARG A 4 8.19 3.34 -13.81
N LEU A 5 7.71 4.56 -13.91
CA LEU A 5 6.50 4.88 -14.68
C LEU A 5 6.83 4.78 -16.18
N VAL A 6 6.06 3.97 -16.89
CA VAL A 6 6.19 3.76 -18.34
C VAL A 6 5.20 4.63 -19.09
N ASP A 7 3.97 4.69 -18.59
CA ASP A 7 2.88 5.44 -19.23
C ASP A 7 1.75 5.73 -18.22
N SER A 8 0.94 6.74 -18.50
CA SER A 8 -0.27 7.06 -17.74
C SER A 8 -1.39 7.53 -18.68
N MET A 9 -2.62 7.37 -18.23
CA MET A 9 -3.81 7.91 -18.87
C MET A 9 -4.64 8.68 -17.84
N PRO A 10 -4.75 10.02 -17.98
CA PRO A 10 -4.08 10.87 -18.99
C PRO A 10 -2.58 11.03 -18.74
N ARG A 11 -1.88 11.58 -19.71
CA ARG A 11 -0.48 11.97 -19.60
C ARG A 11 -0.35 13.43 -19.19
N GLY A 12 0.63 13.73 -18.36
CA GLY A 12 0.97 15.09 -17.97
C GLY A 12 0.72 15.41 -16.50
N VAL A 13 1.38 16.46 -16.04
CA VAL A 13 1.30 16.93 -14.64
C VAL A 13 -0.11 17.46 -14.36
N ASN A 14 -0.70 17.04 -13.24
CA ASN A 14 -2.06 17.38 -12.78
C ASN A 14 -3.21 16.86 -13.68
N GLU A 15 -2.93 16.19 -14.79
CA GLU A 15 -3.96 15.73 -15.73
C GLU A 15 -4.82 14.60 -15.13
N GLY A 16 -4.27 13.82 -14.21
CA GLY A 16 -5.03 12.79 -13.51
C GLY A 16 -6.16 13.39 -12.65
N ASP A 17 -5.87 14.42 -11.88
CA ASP A 17 -6.90 15.11 -11.08
C ASP A 17 -7.99 15.73 -11.98
N ALA A 18 -7.62 16.32 -13.10
CA ALA A 18 -8.57 16.86 -14.08
C ALA A 18 -9.49 15.77 -14.67
N ALA A 19 -8.93 14.60 -14.99
CA ALA A 19 -9.71 13.46 -15.49
C ALA A 19 -10.73 12.93 -14.47
N ILE A 20 -10.34 12.85 -13.18
CA ILE A 20 -11.25 12.46 -12.09
C ILE A 20 -12.42 13.42 -11.99
N VAL A 21 -12.14 14.73 -11.99
CA VAL A 21 -13.15 15.79 -11.94
C VAL A 21 -14.07 15.73 -13.14
N GLN A 22 -13.53 15.55 -14.34
CA GLN A 22 -14.32 15.41 -15.57
C GLN A 22 -15.23 14.19 -15.49
N ALA A 23 -14.72 13.04 -15.06
CA ALA A 23 -15.51 11.81 -14.90
C ALA A 23 -16.64 12.00 -13.88
N ALA A 24 -16.35 12.62 -12.72
CA ALA A 24 -17.37 12.90 -11.72
C ALA A 24 -18.48 13.82 -12.23
N ARG A 25 -18.12 14.85 -12.99
CA ARG A 25 -19.06 15.85 -13.52
C ARG A 25 -19.98 15.32 -14.62
N VAL A 26 -19.61 14.26 -15.30
CA VAL A 26 -20.47 13.64 -16.34
C VAL A 26 -21.82 13.21 -15.77
N SER A 27 -21.87 12.88 -14.49
CA SER A 27 -23.10 12.47 -13.78
C SER A 27 -24.14 13.60 -13.65
N TYR A 28 -23.76 14.86 -13.84
CA TYR A 28 -24.65 16.02 -13.72
C TYR A 28 -25.26 16.44 -15.06
N GLY A 29 -24.81 15.86 -16.19
CA GLY A 29 -25.30 16.19 -17.53
C GLY A 29 -24.92 17.61 -18.02
N ALA A 30 -25.27 17.91 -19.28
CA ALA A 30 -25.01 19.21 -19.88
C ALA A 30 -26.00 20.27 -19.34
N GLY A 31 -25.61 21.06 -18.40
CA GLY A 31 -26.44 22.15 -17.86
C GLY A 31 -26.22 22.49 -16.40
N THR A 32 -25.59 21.61 -15.66
CA THR A 32 -25.24 21.88 -14.25
C THR A 32 -23.94 22.66 -14.20
N LYS A 33 -23.99 23.97 -14.13
CA LYS A 33 -22.85 24.83 -13.86
C LYS A 33 -22.48 24.73 -12.37
N SER A 34 -21.89 23.65 -11.96
CA SER A 34 -21.25 23.58 -10.64
C SER A 34 -19.86 24.15 -10.77
N VAL A 35 -19.63 25.35 -10.24
CA VAL A 35 -18.29 25.91 -10.00
C VAL A 35 -17.75 25.34 -8.70
N SER A 36 -17.78 24.01 -8.54
CA SER A 36 -17.13 23.39 -7.41
C SER A 36 -15.61 23.46 -7.61
N ASN A 37 -14.91 23.86 -6.59
CA ASN A 37 -13.46 23.75 -6.52
C ASN A 37 -13.07 22.29 -6.74
N ASP A 38 -12.24 21.99 -7.73
CA ASP A 38 -11.84 20.63 -8.12
C ASP A 38 -11.22 19.87 -6.94
N ARG A 39 -10.39 20.51 -6.16
CA ARG A 39 -9.82 19.97 -4.92
C ARG A 39 -10.92 19.55 -3.93
N ALA A 40 -11.93 20.39 -3.73
CA ALA A 40 -13.04 20.06 -2.82
C ALA A 40 -13.86 18.86 -3.31
N LEU A 41 -14.06 18.74 -4.63
CA LEU A 41 -14.76 17.61 -5.24
C LEU A 41 -13.97 16.31 -5.07
N ILE A 42 -12.68 16.30 -5.37
CA ILE A 42 -11.82 15.11 -5.20
C ILE A 42 -11.84 14.67 -3.73
N ARG A 43 -11.69 15.60 -2.78
CA ARG A 43 -11.75 15.32 -1.34
C ARG A 43 -13.13 14.76 -0.92
N TYR A 44 -14.21 15.27 -1.49
CA TYR A 44 -15.56 14.74 -1.27
C TYR A 44 -15.68 13.29 -1.77
N LEU A 45 -15.26 13.02 -3.02
CA LEU A 45 -15.28 11.68 -3.61
C LEU A 45 -14.48 10.67 -2.76
N MET A 46 -13.28 11.07 -2.30
CA MET A 46 -12.43 10.21 -1.46
C MET A 46 -13.09 9.87 -0.13
N ARG A 47 -13.63 10.87 0.59
CA ARG A 47 -14.31 10.68 1.88
C ARG A 47 -15.52 9.78 1.78
N HIS A 48 -16.32 9.96 0.74
CA HIS A 48 -17.57 9.21 0.53
C HIS A 48 -17.36 7.91 -0.24
N LYS A 49 -16.11 7.53 -0.53
CA LYS A 49 -15.75 6.27 -1.20
C LYS A 49 -16.41 6.12 -2.58
N HIS A 50 -16.56 7.23 -3.32
CA HIS A 50 -16.97 7.20 -4.71
C HIS A 50 -15.76 6.83 -5.56
N THR A 51 -15.66 5.56 -5.99
CA THR A 51 -14.45 4.99 -6.57
C THR A 51 -14.32 5.19 -8.07
N THR A 52 -15.42 5.09 -8.82
CA THR A 52 -15.42 5.09 -10.29
C THR A 52 -14.69 6.27 -10.94
N PRO A 53 -14.78 7.53 -10.45
CA PRO A 53 -14.00 8.61 -11.04
C PRO A 53 -12.48 8.39 -10.98
N PHE A 54 -11.97 7.74 -9.94
CA PHE A 54 -10.54 7.41 -9.79
C PHE A 54 -10.14 6.25 -10.71
N GLU A 55 -11.07 5.38 -11.11
CA GLU A 55 -10.84 4.27 -12.03
C GLU A 55 -10.61 4.75 -13.48
N MET A 56 -10.94 6.03 -13.78
CA MET A 56 -10.70 6.65 -15.10
C MET A 56 -9.26 7.12 -15.31
N VAL A 57 -8.41 6.96 -14.31
CA VAL A 57 -6.96 7.24 -14.40
C VAL A 57 -6.21 5.93 -14.32
N GLU A 58 -5.34 5.66 -15.28
CA GLU A 58 -4.55 4.43 -15.35
C GLU A 58 -3.05 4.71 -15.39
N PHE A 59 -2.29 3.79 -14.83
CA PHE A 59 -0.82 3.81 -14.84
C PHE A 59 -0.26 2.49 -15.33
N LYS A 60 0.86 2.57 -16.03
CA LYS A 60 1.66 1.42 -16.41
C LYS A 60 3.07 1.59 -15.88
N PHE A 61 3.47 0.70 -15.00
CA PHE A 61 4.80 0.67 -14.40
C PHE A 61 5.62 -0.48 -14.97
N HIS A 62 6.93 -0.30 -14.93
CA HIS A 62 7.92 -1.37 -15.01
C HIS A 62 8.52 -1.55 -13.62
N ILE A 63 8.41 -2.73 -13.07
CA ILE A 63 8.85 -3.07 -11.72
C ILE A 63 9.96 -4.09 -11.80
N LYS A 64 11.09 -3.82 -11.12
CA LYS A 64 12.18 -4.77 -10.88
C LYS A 64 12.25 -5.08 -9.39
N ALA A 65 11.96 -6.33 -9.03
CA ALA A 65 11.86 -6.77 -7.64
C ALA A 65 12.34 -8.21 -7.48
N PRO A 66 12.80 -8.63 -6.28
CA PRO A 66 13.01 -10.04 -6.00
C PRO A 66 11.69 -10.83 -6.07
N ILE A 67 11.76 -12.08 -6.48
CA ILE A 67 10.57 -12.95 -6.65
C ILE A 67 9.70 -12.97 -5.38
N TYR A 68 10.29 -13.03 -4.17
CA TYR A 68 9.50 -13.05 -2.93
C TYR A 68 8.72 -11.76 -2.69
N VAL A 69 9.19 -10.60 -3.18
CA VAL A 69 8.46 -9.32 -3.15
C VAL A 69 7.39 -9.30 -4.24
N ALA A 70 7.74 -9.74 -5.46
CA ALA A 70 6.78 -9.84 -6.56
C ALA A 70 5.58 -10.72 -6.19
N ARG A 71 5.78 -11.81 -5.45
CA ARG A 71 4.67 -12.66 -4.96
C ARG A 71 3.69 -11.92 -4.05
N GLN A 72 4.15 -11.00 -3.22
CA GLN A 72 3.29 -10.14 -2.41
C GLN A 72 2.58 -9.08 -3.26
N TRP A 73 3.28 -8.53 -4.26
CA TRP A 73 2.74 -7.56 -5.22
C TRP A 73 1.57 -8.13 -6.02
N LEU A 74 1.75 -9.31 -6.57
CA LEU A 74 0.78 -10.01 -7.41
C LEU A 74 -0.48 -10.52 -6.65
N ARG A 75 -0.54 -10.34 -5.33
CA ARG A 75 -1.78 -10.52 -4.56
C ARG A 75 -2.82 -9.46 -4.88
N HIS A 76 -2.42 -8.30 -5.41
CA HIS A 76 -3.31 -7.24 -5.90
C HIS A 76 -3.73 -7.56 -7.33
N ARG A 77 -4.86 -8.26 -7.46
CA ARG A 77 -5.29 -8.92 -8.71
C ARG A 77 -6.07 -8.02 -9.67
N THR A 78 -6.55 -6.87 -9.21
CA THR A 78 -7.26 -5.88 -10.07
C THR A 78 -6.22 -5.05 -10.83
N ALA A 79 -5.49 -5.73 -11.70
CA ALA A 79 -4.41 -5.16 -12.49
C ALA A 79 -4.08 -6.09 -13.66
N SER A 80 -3.39 -5.57 -14.67
CA SER A 80 -2.80 -6.39 -15.75
C SER A 80 -1.30 -6.52 -15.51
N VAL A 81 -0.79 -7.75 -15.59
CA VAL A 81 0.61 -8.06 -15.34
C VAL A 81 1.18 -8.86 -16.50
N ASN A 82 2.40 -8.51 -16.90
CA ASN A 82 3.20 -9.32 -17.80
C ASN A 82 4.64 -9.38 -17.30
N GLU A 83 5.05 -10.57 -16.86
CA GLU A 83 6.33 -10.82 -16.19
C GLU A 83 7.30 -11.51 -17.13
N VAL A 84 8.60 -11.21 -16.99
CA VAL A 84 9.66 -11.93 -17.67
C VAL A 84 9.57 -13.43 -17.39
N SER A 85 9.76 -14.24 -18.42
CA SER A 85 9.69 -15.70 -18.26
C SER A 85 11.06 -16.33 -18.33
N ALA A 86 11.52 -16.88 -17.23
CA ALA A 86 12.71 -17.71 -17.16
C ALA A 86 12.58 -19.07 -17.91
N ARG A 87 11.44 -19.34 -18.57
CA ARG A 87 11.27 -20.44 -19.51
C ARG A 87 11.82 -20.11 -20.89
N TYR A 88 11.77 -18.82 -21.26
CA TYR A 88 12.19 -18.34 -22.59
C TYR A 88 13.53 -17.64 -22.55
N SER A 89 13.91 -17.07 -21.41
CA SER A 89 15.14 -16.31 -21.23
C SER A 89 16.06 -16.99 -20.22
N ILE A 90 17.36 -16.77 -20.34
CA ILE A 90 18.33 -17.13 -19.31
C ILE A 90 18.17 -16.11 -18.17
N VAL A 91 18.07 -16.62 -16.94
CA VAL A 91 18.01 -15.77 -15.74
C VAL A 91 19.37 -15.12 -15.54
N GLN A 92 19.38 -13.80 -15.35
CA GLN A 92 20.61 -13.08 -15.04
C GLN A 92 21.07 -13.42 -13.61
N ASP A 93 22.38 -13.54 -13.40
CA ASP A 93 22.96 -13.74 -12.06
C ASP A 93 22.85 -12.44 -11.25
N GLU A 94 21.64 -12.15 -10.84
CA GLU A 94 21.30 -10.95 -10.10
C GLU A 94 20.26 -11.27 -9.02
N PHE A 95 20.63 -11.03 -7.77
CA PHE A 95 19.77 -11.30 -6.63
C PHE A 95 19.86 -10.20 -5.57
N PHE A 96 18.81 -10.07 -4.80
CA PHE A 96 18.71 -9.09 -3.74
C PHE A 96 19.30 -9.63 -2.43
N LEU A 97 20.17 -8.84 -1.84
CA LEU A 97 20.58 -9.01 -0.43
C LEU A 97 20.21 -7.72 0.33
N PRO A 98 19.62 -7.82 1.52
CA PRO A 98 19.34 -6.64 2.32
C PRO A 98 20.67 -6.02 2.79
N VAL A 99 20.66 -4.70 3.02
CA VAL A 99 21.83 -3.98 3.56
C VAL A 99 22.10 -4.43 5.00
N GLU A 100 21.04 -4.74 5.74
CA GLU A 100 21.06 -5.24 7.11
C GLU A 100 19.98 -6.29 7.33
N LEU A 101 20.21 -7.25 8.20
CA LEU A 101 19.18 -8.19 8.65
C LEU A 101 18.34 -7.55 9.75
N ARG A 102 17.09 -8.00 9.86
CA ARG A 102 16.16 -7.55 10.91
C ARG A 102 15.77 -8.72 11.80
N LYS A 103 15.60 -8.43 13.09
CA LYS A 103 15.09 -9.41 14.06
C LYS A 103 13.63 -9.72 13.73
N GLN A 104 13.22 -10.93 14.07
CA GLN A 104 11.81 -11.33 13.98
C GLN A 104 11.00 -10.49 14.99
N ALA A 105 9.81 -10.03 14.54
CA ALA A 105 8.87 -9.35 15.42
C ALA A 105 8.44 -10.24 16.59
N LYS A 106 8.42 -9.69 17.81
CA LYS A 106 8.10 -10.45 19.03
C LYS A 106 6.61 -10.80 19.15
N THR A 107 5.74 -9.93 18.67
CA THR A 107 4.29 -10.01 18.87
C THR A 107 3.53 -10.50 17.67
N ARG A 108 4.10 -10.39 16.48
CA ARG A 108 3.47 -10.79 15.21
C ARG A 108 4.40 -11.75 14.49
N GLY A 109 3.86 -12.81 13.92
CA GLY A 109 4.64 -13.82 13.17
C GLY A 109 5.24 -13.30 11.86
N GLN A 110 4.96 -12.05 11.48
CA GLN A 110 5.44 -11.37 10.27
C GLN A 110 6.07 -10.02 10.61
N GLY A 111 6.94 -9.55 9.72
CA GLY A 111 7.67 -8.29 9.89
C GLY A 111 9.03 -8.48 10.57
N GLY A 112 9.89 -7.51 10.37
CA GLY A 112 11.17 -7.38 11.04
C GLY A 112 11.21 -6.00 11.70
N GLU A 113 11.53 -5.97 12.97
CA GLU A 113 11.52 -4.73 13.76
C GLU A 113 12.91 -4.09 13.79
N GLU A 114 13.72 -4.48 14.74
CA GLU A 114 15.03 -3.88 14.97
C GLU A 114 16.11 -4.49 14.06
N PRO A 115 17.20 -3.76 13.77
CA PRO A 115 18.39 -4.33 13.18
C PRO A 115 18.91 -5.55 13.97
N PHE A 116 19.40 -6.56 13.25
CA PHE A 116 19.91 -7.80 13.87
C PHE A 116 21.13 -7.51 14.76
N GLY A 117 22.03 -6.64 14.29
CA GLY A 117 23.22 -6.20 15.02
C GLY A 117 24.42 -7.13 14.84
N GLU A 118 25.12 -7.46 15.92
CA GLU A 118 26.35 -8.26 15.84
C GLU A 118 26.13 -9.63 15.18
N GLY A 119 27.00 -10.00 14.27
CA GLY A 119 26.91 -11.23 13.48
C GLY A 119 26.17 -11.11 12.15
N ASP A 120 25.55 -9.96 11.86
CA ASP A 120 24.81 -9.68 10.63
C ASP A 120 25.67 -9.93 9.39
N ALA A 121 26.87 -9.39 9.32
CA ALA A 121 27.80 -9.54 8.19
C ALA A 121 28.12 -11.02 7.87
N ASN A 122 28.27 -11.86 8.89
CA ASN A 122 28.54 -13.29 8.70
C ASN A 122 27.31 -14.03 8.12
N LEU A 123 26.10 -13.68 8.57
CA LEU A 123 24.85 -14.26 8.06
C LEU A 123 24.58 -13.80 6.63
N LEU A 124 24.82 -12.53 6.31
CA LEU A 124 24.72 -12.00 4.95
C LEU A 124 25.73 -12.65 4.00
N ALA A 125 26.96 -12.88 4.47
CA ALA A 125 27.98 -13.61 3.70
C ALA A 125 27.54 -15.05 3.41
N LYS A 126 26.90 -15.74 4.36
CA LYS A 126 26.35 -17.09 4.15
C LYS A 126 25.18 -17.07 3.15
N GLN A 127 24.29 -16.08 3.23
CA GLN A 127 23.22 -15.92 2.24
C GLN A 127 23.79 -15.71 0.85
N LYS A 128 24.76 -14.80 0.72
CA LYS A 128 25.45 -14.55 -0.56
C LYS A 128 26.07 -15.82 -1.12
N ALA A 129 26.85 -16.55 -0.33
CA ALA A 129 27.50 -17.79 -0.78
C ALA A 129 26.49 -18.85 -1.24
N SER A 130 25.33 -18.94 -0.57
CA SER A 130 24.24 -19.84 -1.00
C SER A 130 23.65 -19.44 -2.34
N CYS A 131 23.45 -18.13 -2.58
CA CYS A 131 22.97 -17.62 -3.87
C CYS A 131 24.00 -17.86 -4.98
N ASP A 132 25.28 -17.54 -4.75
CA ASP A 132 26.36 -17.76 -5.71
C ASP A 132 26.43 -19.24 -6.11
N LEU A 133 26.30 -20.17 -5.15
CA LEU A 133 26.29 -21.61 -5.44
C LEU A 133 25.07 -22.02 -6.29
N ALA A 134 23.90 -21.47 -5.99
CA ALA A 134 22.69 -21.77 -6.76
C ALA A 134 22.79 -21.28 -8.21
N PHE A 135 23.32 -20.08 -8.44
CA PHE A 135 23.56 -19.56 -9.77
C PHE A 135 24.65 -20.33 -10.53
N HIS A 136 25.73 -20.73 -9.84
CA HIS A 136 26.73 -21.60 -10.45
C HIS A 136 26.12 -22.92 -10.93
N ALA A 137 25.32 -23.59 -10.11
CA ALA A 137 24.63 -24.82 -10.48
C ALA A 137 23.64 -24.59 -11.65
N TYR A 138 22.92 -23.44 -11.66
CA TYR A 138 22.03 -23.07 -12.75
C TYR A 138 22.80 -22.94 -14.08
N ASP A 139 23.94 -22.25 -14.08
CA ASP A 139 24.78 -22.08 -15.26
C ASP A 139 25.32 -23.40 -15.78
N GLU A 140 25.74 -24.31 -14.89
CA GLU A 140 26.19 -25.65 -15.30
C GLU A 140 25.06 -26.45 -15.97
N LEU A 141 23.84 -26.39 -15.43
CA LEU A 141 22.67 -27.07 -16.01
C LEU A 141 22.36 -26.50 -17.41
N ILE A 142 22.37 -25.18 -17.57
CA ILE A 142 22.15 -24.52 -18.87
C ILE A 142 23.24 -24.92 -19.88
N LYS A 143 24.52 -24.89 -19.49
CA LYS A 143 25.64 -25.29 -20.34
C LYS A 143 25.56 -26.74 -20.79
N LYS A 144 25.02 -27.62 -19.95
CA LYS A 144 24.80 -29.03 -20.29
C LYS A 144 23.50 -29.32 -21.06
N GLY A 145 22.73 -28.29 -21.40
CA GLY A 145 21.54 -28.41 -22.23
C GLY A 145 20.28 -28.83 -21.48
N VAL A 146 20.25 -28.72 -20.15
CA VAL A 146 19.03 -28.91 -19.34
C VAL A 146 18.03 -27.81 -19.70
N SER A 147 16.75 -28.16 -19.82
CA SER A 147 15.70 -27.18 -20.14
C SER A 147 15.68 -26.04 -19.14
N ARG A 148 15.50 -24.80 -19.62
CA ARG A 148 15.46 -23.60 -18.77
C ARG A 148 14.42 -23.70 -17.66
N GLU A 149 13.26 -24.30 -17.95
CA GLU A 149 12.18 -24.45 -16.97
C GLU A 149 12.55 -25.39 -15.80
N LEU A 150 13.45 -26.35 -16.00
CA LEU A 150 13.97 -27.21 -14.93
C LEU A 150 15.19 -26.56 -14.26
N ALA A 151 16.11 -26.00 -15.04
CA ALA A 151 17.33 -25.40 -14.53
C ALA A 151 17.04 -24.28 -13.50
N ARG A 152 16.01 -23.44 -13.73
CA ARG A 152 15.61 -22.36 -12.83
C ARG A 152 14.97 -22.81 -11.51
N ALA A 153 14.59 -24.06 -11.38
CA ALA A 153 13.73 -24.51 -10.26
C ALA A 153 14.40 -24.37 -8.88
N HIS A 154 15.73 -24.39 -8.82
CA HIS A 154 16.47 -24.23 -7.56
C HIS A 154 17.02 -22.82 -7.30
N LEU A 155 16.75 -21.85 -8.19
CA LEU A 155 17.15 -20.47 -7.95
C LEU A 155 16.48 -19.89 -6.70
N PRO A 156 17.20 -19.11 -5.90
CA PRO A 156 16.66 -18.56 -4.66
C PRO A 156 15.56 -17.53 -4.93
N GLN A 157 14.64 -17.38 -3.99
CA GLN A 157 13.52 -16.43 -4.11
C GLN A 157 13.96 -14.95 -4.12
N CYS A 158 15.19 -14.67 -3.70
CA CYS A 158 15.78 -13.33 -3.79
C CYS A 158 16.30 -12.99 -5.21
N THR A 159 16.25 -13.93 -6.17
CA THR A 159 16.52 -13.65 -7.59
C THR A 159 15.57 -12.56 -8.09
N PHE A 160 16.10 -11.61 -8.86
CA PHE A 160 15.28 -10.55 -9.43
C PHE A 160 14.37 -11.08 -10.54
N THR A 161 13.16 -10.55 -10.57
CA THR A 161 12.23 -10.62 -11.68
C THR A 161 11.84 -9.20 -12.12
N GLU A 162 11.31 -9.08 -13.34
CA GLU A 162 10.83 -7.81 -13.89
C GLU A 162 9.46 -8.03 -14.53
N PHE A 163 8.56 -7.06 -14.32
CA PHE A 163 7.23 -7.12 -14.90
C PHE A 163 6.65 -5.74 -15.22
N TYR A 164 5.86 -5.70 -16.27
CA TYR A 164 4.95 -4.59 -16.51
C TYR A 164 3.70 -4.78 -15.66
N TRP A 165 3.27 -3.71 -15.01
CA TRP A 165 2.09 -3.67 -14.17
C TRP A 165 1.21 -2.48 -14.56
N LYS A 166 -0.01 -2.76 -15.05
CA LYS A 166 -1.00 -1.75 -15.42
C LYS A 166 -2.16 -1.81 -14.43
N ILE A 167 -2.51 -0.65 -13.87
CA ILE A 167 -3.52 -0.55 -12.82
C ILE A 167 -4.18 0.83 -12.86
N ASP A 168 -5.48 0.89 -12.57
CA ASP A 168 -6.18 2.15 -12.34
C ASP A 168 -5.84 2.77 -10.99
N LEU A 169 -6.09 4.07 -10.85
CA LEU A 169 -5.72 4.82 -9.65
C LEU A 169 -6.47 4.35 -8.40
N HIS A 170 -7.76 3.98 -8.47
CA HIS A 170 -8.49 3.49 -7.30
C HIS A 170 -7.82 2.24 -6.71
N ASN A 171 -7.54 1.25 -7.55
CA ASN A 171 -6.90 0.01 -7.12
C ASN A 171 -5.42 0.23 -6.74
N LEU A 172 -4.75 1.19 -7.38
CA LEU A 172 -3.41 1.62 -7.00
C LEU A 172 -3.39 2.24 -5.59
N LEU A 173 -4.33 3.12 -5.26
CA LEU A 173 -4.44 3.69 -3.91
C LEU A 173 -4.72 2.61 -2.85
N HIS A 174 -5.53 1.60 -3.20
CA HIS A 174 -5.73 0.44 -2.31
C HIS A 174 -4.43 -0.35 -2.11
N PHE A 175 -3.65 -0.61 -3.15
CA PHE A 175 -2.32 -1.21 -3.05
C PHE A 175 -1.41 -0.38 -2.15
N LEU A 176 -1.34 0.93 -2.40
CA LEU A 176 -0.47 1.85 -1.66
C LEU A 176 -0.84 1.90 -0.16
N GLN A 177 -2.14 1.98 0.17
CA GLN A 177 -2.60 1.96 1.56
C GLN A 177 -2.09 0.74 2.33
N LEU A 178 -2.08 -0.45 1.70
CA LEU A 178 -1.64 -1.69 2.33
C LEU A 178 -0.12 -1.89 2.30
N ARG A 179 0.61 -1.24 1.39
CA ARG A 179 2.03 -1.53 1.15
C ARG A 179 2.96 -0.41 1.59
N ILE A 180 2.46 0.80 1.83
CA ILE A 180 3.21 1.88 2.49
C ILE A 180 3.16 1.73 4.02
N ASP A 181 2.15 1.05 4.54
CA ASP A 181 1.95 0.80 5.97
C ASP A 181 3.19 0.21 6.64
N ASP A 182 3.48 0.63 7.86
CA ASP A 182 4.68 0.22 8.60
C ASP A 182 4.71 -1.28 8.93
N HIS A 183 3.55 -1.95 8.95
CA HIS A 183 3.45 -3.40 9.10
C HIS A 183 3.78 -4.17 7.82
N ALA A 184 3.85 -3.50 6.66
CA ALA A 184 4.28 -4.13 5.42
C ALA A 184 5.79 -4.42 5.46
N GLN A 185 6.20 -5.52 4.83
CA GLN A 185 7.61 -5.85 4.72
C GLN A 185 8.39 -4.69 4.06
N LYS A 186 9.56 -4.35 4.62
CA LYS A 186 10.33 -3.17 4.20
C LYS A 186 10.56 -3.11 2.67
N GLU A 187 10.89 -4.23 2.06
CA GLU A 187 11.25 -4.29 0.63
C GLU A 187 10.06 -3.90 -0.28
N ILE A 188 8.86 -4.40 0.00
CA ILE A 188 7.67 -3.99 -0.77
C ILE A 188 7.24 -2.57 -0.42
N ARG A 189 7.42 -2.15 0.85
CA ARG A 189 7.12 -0.80 1.30
C ARG A 189 7.98 0.24 0.59
N ASP A 190 9.28 -0.01 0.47
CA ASP A 190 10.22 0.89 -0.22
C ASP A 190 9.87 1.03 -1.71
N LEU A 191 9.46 -0.07 -2.38
CA LEU A 191 8.98 -0.01 -3.76
C LEU A 191 7.63 0.70 -3.89
N ALA A 192 6.70 0.48 -2.96
CA ALA A 192 5.40 1.15 -2.94
C ALA A 192 5.56 2.66 -2.77
N LYS A 193 6.51 3.12 -1.95
CA LYS A 193 6.86 4.54 -1.82
C LYS A 193 7.39 5.12 -3.12
N GLN A 194 8.27 4.40 -3.86
CA GLN A 194 8.72 4.83 -5.18
C GLN A 194 7.53 5.02 -6.14
N VAL A 195 6.59 4.06 -6.16
CA VAL A 195 5.37 4.18 -7.00
C VAL A 195 4.53 5.38 -6.59
N TYR A 196 4.37 5.64 -5.29
CA TYR A 196 3.66 6.80 -4.79
C TYR A 196 4.29 8.12 -5.26
N ASP A 197 5.62 8.23 -5.16
CA ASP A 197 6.36 9.41 -5.60
C ASP A 197 6.22 9.66 -7.11
N LEU A 198 6.13 8.59 -7.92
CA LEU A 198 5.93 8.67 -9.37
C LEU A 198 4.54 9.21 -9.76
N ILE A 199 3.49 8.90 -8.98
CA ILE A 199 2.13 9.35 -9.29
C ILE A 199 1.79 10.73 -8.70
N LYS A 200 2.48 11.14 -7.64
CA LYS A 200 2.21 12.40 -6.92
C LYS A 200 2.20 13.64 -7.83
N PRO A 201 3.12 13.81 -8.80
CA PRO A 201 3.06 14.93 -9.75
C PRO A 201 1.87 14.88 -10.71
N LEU A 202 1.32 13.70 -10.97
CA LEU A 202 0.23 13.49 -11.94
C LEU A 202 -1.15 13.69 -11.30
N CYS A 203 -1.27 13.39 -10.00
CA CYS A 203 -2.52 13.46 -9.24
C CYS A 203 -2.30 14.10 -7.85
N PRO A 204 -1.78 15.34 -7.75
CA PRO A 204 -1.39 15.93 -6.47
C PRO A 204 -2.56 16.13 -5.49
N MET A 205 -3.74 16.56 -5.97
CA MET A 205 -4.93 16.76 -5.12
C MET A 205 -5.48 15.42 -4.61
N THR A 206 -5.42 14.38 -5.46
CA THR A 206 -5.83 13.03 -5.08
C THR A 206 -4.86 12.43 -4.06
N CYS A 207 -3.55 12.62 -4.24
CA CYS A 207 -2.55 12.16 -3.26
C CYS A 207 -2.72 12.86 -1.91
N GLU A 208 -2.97 14.17 -1.88
CA GLU A 208 -3.30 14.90 -0.66
C GLU A 208 -4.56 14.33 0.03
N ALA A 209 -5.62 14.11 -0.73
CA ALA A 209 -6.85 13.51 -0.20
C ALA A 209 -6.62 12.07 0.31
N PHE A 210 -5.75 11.31 -0.34
CA PHE A 210 -5.37 9.97 0.08
C PHE A 210 -4.57 9.99 1.38
N GLU A 211 -3.60 10.90 1.51
CA GLU A 211 -2.85 11.08 2.76
C GLU A 211 -3.80 11.38 3.92
N ASP A 212 -4.74 12.33 3.75
CA ASP A 212 -5.66 12.77 4.82
C ASP A 212 -6.72 11.72 5.18
N PHE A 213 -7.32 11.06 4.20
CA PHE A 213 -8.53 10.25 4.41
C PHE A 213 -8.29 8.74 4.38
N ARG A 214 -7.06 8.29 4.08
CA ARG A 214 -6.70 6.87 4.04
C ARG A 214 -5.46 6.58 4.88
N VAL A 215 -4.34 7.23 4.61
CA VAL A 215 -3.08 6.95 5.31
C VAL A 215 -3.10 7.50 6.73
N GLY A 216 -3.43 8.78 6.89
CA GLY A 216 -3.48 9.45 8.19
C GLY A 216 -4.80 9.31 8.95
N SER A 217 -5.72 8.42 8.51
CA SER A 217 -7.02 8.28 9.15
C SER A 217 -7.10 7.05 10.05
N VAL A 218 -7.73 7.20 11.20
CA VAL A 218 -8.07 6.09 12.10
C VAL A 218 -9.52 5.67 11.84
N THR A 219 -9.72 4.39 11.51
CA THR A 219 -11.05 3.83 11.31
C THR A 219 -11.49 3.08 12.56
N LEU A 220 -12.62 3.49 13.13
CA LEU A 220 -13.21 2.87 14.31
C LEU A 220 -14.40 1.97 13.92
N SER A 221 -14.43 0.77 14.48
CA SER A 221 -15.58 -0.12 14.40
C SER A 221 -16.72 0.36 15.33
N ARG A 222 -17.93 -0.22 15.16
CA ARG A 222 -19.05 0.08 16.05
C ARG A 222 -18.73 -0.20 17.52
N LEU A 223 -18.05 -1.30 17.80
CA LEU A 223 -17.70 -1.70 19.17
C LEU A 223 -16.72 -0.72 19.81
N GLU A 224 -15.72 -0.26 19.04
CA GLU A 224 -14.75 0.74 19.50
C GLU A 224 -15.40 2.10 19.76
N VAL A 225 -16.30 2.54 18.86
CA VAL A 225 -17.08 3.77 19.05
C VAL A 225 -17.95 3.68 20.30
N ASP A 226 -18.61 2.54 20.54
CA ASP A 226 -19.44 2.33 21.74
C ASP A 226 -18.57 2.29 23.02
N ALA A 227 -17.38 1.70 22.95
CA ALA A 227 -16.43 1.70 24.06
C ALA A 227 -15.97 3.13 24.41
N ILE A 228 -15.53 3.91 23.41
CA ILE A 228 -15.12 5.31 23.61
C ILE A 228 -16.24 6.13 24.22
N LYS A 229 -17.49 6.03 23.70
CA LYS A 229 -18.65 6.75 24.24
C LYS A 229 -18.97 6.43 25.70
N ASN A 230 -18.68 5.22 26.14
CA ASN A 230 -18.94 4.74 27.48
C ASN A 230 -17.71 4.80 28.41
N GLY A 231 -16.62 5.44 27.97
CA GLY A 231 -15.39 5.54 28.75
C GLY A 231 -14.72 4.20 29.04
N LYS A 232 -14.88 3.20 28.15
CA LYS A 232 -14.29 1.88 28.31
C LYS A 232 -12.99 1.81 27.52
N SER A 233 -11.93 1.40 28.18
CA SER A 233 -10.62 1.22 27.58
C SER A 233 -10.43 -0.15 26.88
N SER A 234 -11.46 -1.02 26.85
CA SER A 234 -11.33 -2.36 26.27
C SER A 234 -12.61 -2.81 25.58
N ILE A 235 -12.44 -3.70 24.57
CA ILE A 235 -13.51 -4.38 23.84
C ILE A 235 -13.32 -5.90 23.90
N PRO A 236 -14.35 -6.71 23.62
CA PRO A 236 -14.24 -8.16 23.56
C PRO A 236 -13.30 -8.61 22.43
N GLY A 237 -12.59 -9.72 22.66
CA GLY A 237 -11.64 -10.29 21.68
C GLY A 237 -10.21 -9.76 21.89
N GLN A 238 -9.25 -10.69 22.12
CA GLN A 238 -7.88 -10.31 22.46
C GLN A 238 -7.20 -9.53 21.33
N GLY A 239 -7.31 -10.01 20.08
CA GLY A 239 -6.69 -9.35 18.92
C GLY A 239 -7.35 -8.00 18.61
N GLU A 240 -8.70 -7.95 18.61
CA GLU A 240 -9.46 -6.72 18.38
C GLU A 240 -9.16 -5.68 19.47
N ASN A 241 -9.02 -6.12 20.72
CA ASN A 241 -8.67 -5.22 21.82
C ASN A 241 -7.26 -4.67 21.70
N GLN A 242 -6.30 -5.48 21.24
CA GLN A 242 -4.96 -4.97 20.99
C GLN A 242 -4.95 -3.88 19.91
N GLU A 243 -5.64 -4.11 18.79
CA GLU A 243 -5.78 -3.10 17.72
C GLU A 243 -6.51 -1.85 18.21
N PHE A 244 -7.48 -2.00 19.11
CA PHE A 244 -8.17 -0.86 19.73
C PHE A 244 -7.24 -0.02 20.61
N GLN A 245 -6.34 -0.65 21.40
CA GLN A 245 -5.32 0.09 22.17
C GLN A 245 -4.40 0.89 21.22
N GLU A 246 -3.90 0.27 20.17
CA GLU A 246 -3.07 0.94 19.16
C GLU A 246 -3.78 2.17 18.56
N LYS A 247 -5.09 2.11 18.36
CA LYS A 247 -5.90 3.23 17.87
C LYS A 247 -6.11 4.31 18.93
N LEU A 248 -6.31 3.94 20.20
CA LEU A 248 -6.40 4.90 21.30
C LEU A 248 -5.09 5.67 21.46
N ASP A 249 -3.95 4.97 21.40
CA ASP A 249 -2.63 5.58 21.44
C ASP A 249 -2.42 6.55 20.27
N ALA A 250 -2.81 6.15 19.04
CA ALA A 250 -2.74 7.00 17.87
C ALA A 250 -3.65 8.25 17.93
N LEU A 251 -4.67 8.21 18.76
CA LEU A 251 -5.61 9.33 18.98
C LEU A 251 -5.28 10.15 20.23
N ASP A 252 -4.21 9.81 20.97
CA ASP A 252 -3.87 10.38 22.29
C ASP A 252 -5.07 10.31 23.28
N LEU A 253 -5.86 9.22 23.22
CA LEU A 253 -7.02 9.02 24.07
C LEU A 253 -6.69 8.09 25.23
N ASP A 254 -6.62 8.64 26.45
CA ASP A 254 -6.56 7.88 27.69
C ASP A 254 -7.99 7.69 28.24
N LEU A 255 -8.46 6.44 28.25
CA LEU A 255 -9.76 6.04 28.81
C LEU A 255 -9.61 5.32 30.16
N SER A 256 -8.42 5.37 30.78
CA SER A 256 -8.18 4.76 32.10
C SER A 256 -8.88 5.51 33.25
N ASP A 257 -9.07 6.83 33.07
CA ASP A 257 -9.92 7.64 33.95
C ASP A 257 -11.30 7.83 33.32
N PRO A 258 -12.42 7.57 34.04
CA PRO A 258 -13.74 7.85 33.52
C PRO A 258 -13.86 9.36 33.22
N PRO A 259 -14.32 9.74 32.00
CA PRO A 259 -14.51 11.15 31.70
C PRO A 259 -15.42 11.77 32.73
N ALA A 260 -15.05 12.95 33.22
CA ALA A 260 -15.94 13.71 34.11
C ALA A 260 -17.34 13.82 33.48
N PRO A 261 -18.42 13.60 34.22
CA PRO A 261 -19.77 13.62 33.67
C PRO A 261 -19.96 14.93 32.91
N PRO A 262 -20.52 14.92 31.69
CA PRO A 262 -20.72 16.14 30.93
C PRO A 262 -21.55 17.11 31.74
N PRO A 263 -21.25 18.42 31.71
CA PRO A 263 -22.09 19.40 32.36
C PRO A 263 -23.53 19.23 31.86
N ALA A 264 -24.49 19.28 32.75
CA ALA A 264 -25.89 18.86 32.60
C ALA A 264 -26.72 19.59 31.52
N SER A 265 -26.11 20.16 30.49
CA SER A 265 -26.82 20.90 29.46
C SER A 265 -26.09 21.01 28.13
N ILE A 266 -25.74 19.87 27.48
CA ILE A 266 -25.55 19.88 26.02
C ILE A 266 -25.86 18.49 25.48
N SER A 267 -27.09 18.31 24.98
CA SER A 267 -27.48 17.12 24.24
C SER A 267 -26.60 17.01 22.96
N PHE A 268 -25.74 16.02 22.95
CA PHE A 268 -24.83 15.73 21.84
C PHE A 268 -25.57 15.42 20.50
N PHE A 269 -26.86 15.18 20.57
CA PHE A 269 -27.73 14.93 19.41
C PHE A 269 -28.06 16.17 18.58
N SER A 270 -27.85 17.38 19.09
CA SER A 270 -28.19 18.60 18.32
C SER A 270 -27.11 18.98 17.26
N ARG A 271 -25.88 18.52 17.40
CA ARG A 271 -24.80 18.83 16.43
C ARG A 271 -24.77 17.92 15.19
N PHE A 272 -25.35 16.72 15.28
CA PHE A 272 -25.40 15.82 14.11
C PHE A 272 -26.59 16.09 13.17
N ARG A 273 -27.60 16.87 13.60
CA ARG A 273 -28.78 17.19 12.77
C ARG A 273 -28.59 18.35 11.80
N MET A 274 -27.49 19.10 11.87
CA MET A 274 -27.29 20.27 11.01
C MET A 274 -26.59 19.99 9.67
N CYS A 275 -26.23 18.75 9.37
CA CYS A 275 -25.62 18.38 8.06
C CYS A 275 -26.60 17.72 7.06
N PHE A 276 -27.88 17.53 7.40
CA PHE A 276 -28.84 16.83 6.53
C PHE A 276 -30.08 17.65 6.12
N SER A 277 -30.07 18.96 6.25
CA SER A 277 -31.14 19.76 5.65
C SER A 277 -30.57 20.86 4.76
N LYS A 278 -30.74 20.66 3.50
CA LYS A 278 -30.66 21.52 2.31
C LYS A 278 -29.57 21.11 1.33
N ALA A 279 -29.92 20.30 0.39
CA ALA A 279 -29.89 20.51 -1.06
C ALA A 279 -30.60 19.34 -1.75
#